data_c66c65e4dd2cefe48ce65ba83bab3359
#
_entry.id   c66c65e4dd2cefe48ce65ba83bab3359
#
_cell.length_a   1.000
_cell.length_b   1.000
_cell.length_c   1.000
_cell.angle_alpha   90.00
_cell.angle_beta   90.00
_cell.angle_gamma   90.00
#
_symmetry.space_group_name_H-M   'P 1'
#
loop_
_entity.id
_entity.type
_entity.pdbx_description
1 polymer ?
#
loop_
_entity_poly.entity_id
_entity_poly.type
_entity_poly.pdbx_seq_one_letter_code
_entity_poly.pdbx_strand_id
1 'polypeptide(L)'
;MNTNYRILVVDDEEDLCDILKFNLENEGYEVETANSAEEALKMDLAKFHLLLLDVMMGEISGFKMAKMLKQVRETRDIPIIFLTARDTENDAVTGFTLGADDYISKPFSLREVQMRIKAVLRRTNRNSNTDKELKCG
;
A
#
# COMPACT_ATOMS: atom_id res chain seq x y z
N MET A 1 -3.83 -18.88 -5.83
CA MET A 1 -2.70 -18.85 -4.93
C MET A 1 -1.95 -17.55 -5.03
N ASN A 2 -1.99 -16.81 -3.96
CA ASN A 2 -1.45 -15.46 -3.95
C ASN A 2 -0.28 -15.31 -3.01
N THR A 3 0.42 -16.39 -2.84
CA THR A 3 1.38 -16.51 -1.76
C THR A 3 2.66 -15.74 -1.98
N ASN A 4 2.87 -15.18 -3.18
CA ASN A 4 4.12 -14.49 -3.47
C ASN A 4 4.04 -12.98 -3.40
N TYR A 5 2.89 -12.45 -3.02
CA TYR A 5 2.77 -11.00 -2.89
C TYR A 5 3.33 -10.53 -1.56
N ARG A 6 4.09 -9.47 -1.62
CA ARG A 6 4.69 -8.84 -0.44
C ARG A 6 4.06 -7.49 -0.20
N ILE A 7 3.60 -7.27 1.02
CA ILE A 7 2.89 -6.06 1.41
C ILE A 7 3.64 -5.40 2.54
N LEU A 8 3.82 -4.09 2.45
CA LEU A 8 4.38 -3.30 3.53
C LEU A 8 3.28 -2.45 4.13
N VAL A 9 3.13 -2.51 5.45
CA VAL A 9 2.19 -1.67 6.20
C VAL A 9 2.99 -0.62 6.95
N VAL A 10 2.70 0.64 6.69
CA VAL A 10 3.38 1.75 7.36
C VAL A 10 2.35 2.55 8.14
N ASP A 11 2.41 2.47 9.46
CA ASP A 11 1.45 3.12 10.36
C ASP A 11 2.12 3.28 11.71
N ASP A 12 1.94 4.44 12.36
CA ASP A 12 2.59 4.68 13.63
C ASP A 12 1.89 4.00 14.81
N GLU A 13 0.75 3.35 14.57
CA GLU A 13 0.08 2.54 15.59
C GLU A 13 0.58 1.10 15.49
N GLU A 14 1.45 0.72 16.41
CA GLU A 14 2.04 -0.61 16.39
C GLU A 14 0.99 -1.72 16.47
N ASP A 15 -0.02 -1.53 17.31
CA ASP A 15 -1.06 -2.55 17.46
C ASP A 15 -1.79 -2.78 16.15
N LEU A 16 -2.07 -1.72 15.42
CA LEU A 16 -2.74 -1.83 14.15
C LEU A 16 -1.85 -2.57 13.13
N CYS A 17 -0.57 -2.25 13.11
CA CYS A 17 0.38 -2.96 12.25
C CYS A 17 0.39 -4.46 12.57
N ASP A 18 0.40 -4.80 13.84
CA ASP A 18 0.42 -6.21 14.24
C ASP A 18 -0.85 -6.93 13.81
N ILE A 19 -2.00 -6.29 13.99
CA ILE A 19 -3.28 -6.86 13.60
C ILE A 19 -3.33 -7.08 12.08
N LEU A 20 -2.92 -6.08 11.32
CA LEU A 20 -2.94 -6.18 9.87
C LEU A 20 -1.97 -7.25 9.39
N LYS A 21 -0.78 -7.28 9.97
CA LYS A 21 0.22 -8.29 9.59
C LYS A 21 -0.31 -9.69 9.81
N PHE A 22 -0.84 -9.95 11.01
CA PHE A 22 -1.38 -11.27 11.33
C PHE A 22 -2.49 -11.66 10.35
N ASN A 23 -3.41 -10.75 10.12
CA ASN A 23 -4.58 -11.02 9.30
C ASN A 23 -4.19 -11.26 7.85
N LEU A 24 -3.30 -10.44 7.32
CA LEU A 24 -2.90 -10.56 5.92
C LEU A 24 -2.00 -11.77 5.69
N GLU A 25 -1.17 -12.13 6.66
CA GLU A 25 -0.38 -13.34 6.55
C GLU A 25 -1.27 -14.58 6.51
N ASN A 26 -2.38 -14.55 7.24
CA ASN A 26 -3.35 -15.64 7.17
C ASN A 26 -3.99 -15.77 5.79
N GLU A 27 -3.98 -14.68 5.01
CA GLU A 27 -4.51 -14.69 3.65
C GLU A 27 -3.45 -15.13 2.63
N GLY A 28 -2.24 -15.42 3.08
CA GLY A 28 -1.20 -15.91 2.19
C GLY A 28 -0.19 -14.87 1.73
N TYR A 29 -0.26 -13.65 2.23
CA TYR A 29 0.69 -12.61 1.87
C TYR A 29 1.91 -12.65 2.76
N GLU A 30 3.04 -12.18 2.25
CA GLU A 30 4.20 -11.89 3.08
C GLU A 30 4.09 -10.44 3.50
N VAL A 31 4.19 -10.15 4.80
CA VAL A 31 3.91 -8.82 5.30
C VAL A 31 5.06 -8.33 6.18
N GLU A 32 5.49 -7.10 5.92
CA GLU A 32 6.42 -6.41 6.81
C GLU A 32 5.75 -5.13 7.27
N THR A 33 6.20 -4.60 8.38
CA THR A 33 5.63 -3.38 8.95
C THR A 33 6.71 -2.38 9.25
N ALA A 34 6.33 -1.10 9.23
CA ALA A 34 7.18 -0.01 9.67
C ALA A 34 6.29 0.98 10.42
N ASN A 35 6.83 1.61 11.45
CA ASN A 35 6.05 2.50 12.29
C ASN A 35 6.26 3.97 11.96
N SER A 36 7.00 4.26 10.92
CA SER A 36 7.19 5.62 10.43
C SER A 36 7.62 5.57 8.98
N ALA A 37 7.44 6.67 8.28
CA ALA A 37 7.92 6.77 6.91
C ALA A 37 9.44 6.68 6.88
N GLU A 38 10.11 7.28 7.85
CA GLU A 38 11.57 7.24 7.93
C GLU A 38 12.08 5.81 8.03
N GLU A 39 11.43 5.01 8.86
CA GLU A 39 11.80 3.61 9.01
C GLU A 39 11.57 2.85 7.70
N ALA A 40 10.43 3.08 7.07
CA ALA A 40 10.09 2.41 5.83
C ALA A 40 11.06 2.78 4.70
N LEU A 41 11.47 4.04 4.64
CA LEU A 41 12.36 4.50 3.58
C LEU A 41 13.75 3.90 3.65
N LYS A 42 14.11 3.29 4.78
CA LYS A 42 15.38 2.57 4.91
C LYS A 42 15.31 1.13 4.43
N MET A 43 14.13 0.66 4.10
CA MET A 43 13.93 -0.71 3.65
C MET A 43 14.09 -0.80 2.13
N ASP A 44 14.25 -2.02 1.64
CA ASP A 44 14.28 -2.28 0.20
C ASP A 44 12.85 -2.27 -0.33
N LEU A 45 12.34 -1.09 -0.64
CA LEU A 45 10.94 -0.92 -1.00
C LEU A 45 10.58 -1.53 -2.35
N ALA A 46 11.55 -1.67 -3.24
CA ALA A 46 11.28 -2.19 -4.57
C ALA A 46 10.78 -3.63 -4.56
N LYS A 47 10.99 -4.35 -3.47
CA LYS A 47 10.56 -5.75 -3.37
C LYS A 47 9.07 -5.91 -3.08
N PHE A 48 8.39 -4.85 -2.68
CA PHE A 48 6.99 -4.93 -2.30
C PHE A 48 6.07 -4.80 -3.49
N HIS A 49 4.95 -5.49 -3.42
CA HIS A 49 3.93 -5.47 -4.47
C HIS A 49 2.80 -4.50 -4.15
N LEU A 50 2.71 -4.05 -2.90
CA LEU A 50 1.67 -3.12 -2.49
C LEU A 50 2.08 -2.48 -1.17
N LEU A 51 1.75 -1.21 -1.00
CA LEU A 51 2.02 -0.47 0.23
C LEU A 51 0.71 0.02 0.83
N LEU A 52 0.53 -0.22 2.13
CA LEU A 52 -0.54 0.41 2.91
C LEU A 52 0.12 1.52 3.72
N LEU A 53 -0.22 2.75 3.44
CA LEU A 53 0.42 3.91 4.06
C LEU A 53 -0.59 4.72 4.86
N ASP A 54 -0.33 4.88 6.16
CA ASP A 54 -1.09 5.81 6.98
C ASP A 54 -0.77 7.24 6.55
N VAL A 55 -1.79 8.06 6.39
CA VAL A 55 -1.61 9.45 5.98
C VAL A 55 -0.98 10.26 7.11
N MET A 56 -1.44 10.04 8.34
CA MET A 56 -1.02 10.85 9.49
C MET A 56 0.06 10.13 10.30
N MET A 57 1.31 10.41 9.98
CA MET A 57 2.45 9.83 10.68
C MET A 57 3.48 10.93 10.91
N GLY A 58 4.06 10.97 12.07
CA GLY A 58 5.22 11.77 12.41
C GLY A 58 5.54 12.96 11.51
N GLU A 59 6.80 13.13 11.21
CA GLU A 59 7.26 14.27 10.41
C GLU A 59 7.00 14.08 8.92
N ILE A 60 7.14 12.86 8.42
CA ILE A 60 6.86 12.57 7.04
C ILE A 60 5.50 11.88 6.96
N SER A 61 4.53 12.56 6.34
CA SER A 61 3.20 12.00 6.17
C SER A 61 3.22 10.91 5.10
N GLY A 62 2.14 10.11 5.09
CA GLY A 62 1.99 9.11 4.04
C GLY A 62 1.94 9.75 2.66
N PHE A 63 1.31 10.91 2.53
CA PHE A 63 1.26 11.61 1.25
C PHE A 63 2.66 12.01 0.80
N LYS A 64 3.46 12.55 1.72
CA LYS A 64 4.82 12.96 1.37
C LYS A 64 5.66 11.75 0.98
N MET A 65 5.54 10.66 1.72
CA MET A 65 6.25 9.43 1.37
C MET A 65 5.86 8.94 -0.02
N ALA A 66 4.55 8.94 -0.32
CA ALA A 66 4.08 8.51 -1.63
C ALA A 66 4.67 9.38 -2.74
N LYS A 67 4.72 10.69 -2.52
CA LYS A 67 5.31 11.59 -3.50
C LYS A 67 6.78 11.25 -3.75
N MET A 68 7.52 10.96 -2.69
CA MET A 68 8.92 10.56 -2.83
C MET A 68 9.06 9.27 -3.62
N LEU A 69 8.19 8.30 -3.34
CA LEU A 69 8.24 7.01 -4.05
C LEU A 69 7.93 7.14 -5.53
N LYS A 70 7.04 8.06 -5.89
CA LYS A 70 6.68 8.26 -7.29
C LYS A 70 7.80 8.91 -8.09
N GLN A 71 8.77 9.49 -7.43
CA GLN A 71 9.91 10.11 -8.09
C GLN A 71 11.05 9.13 -8.33
N VAL A 72 10.97 7.92 -7.80
CA VAL A 72 12.02 6.92 -7.91
C VAL A 72 11.53 5.81 -8.85
N ARG A 73 12.31 5.53 -9.86
CA ARG A 73 11.95 4.57 -10.90
C ARG A 73 11.57 3.21 -10.35
N GLU A 74 12.31 2.73 -9.36
CA GLU A 74 12.13 1.39 -8.82
C GLU A 74 10.86 1.25 -7.99
N THR A 75 10.28 2.36 -7.53
CA THR A 75 9.13 2.32 -6.65
C THR A 75 7.89 3.01 -7.19
N ARG A 76 8.02 3.76 -8.28
CA ARG A 76 6.92 4.60 -8.75
C ARG A 76 5.67 3.83 -9.17
N ASP A 77 5.84 2.57 -9.57
CA ASP A 77 4.72 1.77 -10.05
C ASP A 77 4.12 0.86 -8.99
N ILE A 78 4.66 0.88 -7.77
CA ILE A 78 4.10 0.07 -6.69
C ILE A 78 2.76 0.66 -6.28
N PRO A 79 1.68 -0.13 -6.30
CA PRO A 79 0.36 0.39 -5.90
C PRO A 79 0.34 0.79 -4.43
N ILE A 80 -0.36 1.86 -4.15
CA ILE A 80 -0.46 2.43 -2.81
C ILE A 80 -1.93 2.54 -2.41
N ILE A 81 -2.25 2.06 -1.22
CA ILE A 81 -3.54 2.27 -0.58
C ILE A 81 -3.29 3.12 0.66
N PHE A 82 -3.92 4.27 0.75
CA PHE A 82 -3.79 5.11 1.93
C PHE A 82 -4.78 4.70 3.01
N LEU A 83 -4.31 4.71 4.26
CA LEU A 83 -5.15 4.53 5.44
C LEU A 83 -5.23 5.88 6.15
N THR A 84 -6.40 6.32 6.51
CA THR A 84 -6.53 7.63 7.14
C THR A 84 -7.69 7.69 8.10
N ALA A 85 -7.49 8.38 9.23
CA ALA A 85 -8.57 8.69 10.15
C ALA A 85 -9.40 9.85 9.64
N ARG A 86 -8.93 10.54 8.61
CA ARG A 86 -9.62 11.70 8.04
C ARG A 86 -10.45 11.23 6.85
N ASP A 87 -11.69 11.64 6.88
CA ASP A 87 -12.62 11.25 5.84
C ASP A 87 -13.11 12.52 5.15
N THR A 88 -12.16 13.29 4.64
CA THR A 88 -12.49 14.53 3.96
C THR A 88 -12.28 14.36 2.47
N GLU A 89 -13.09 15.06 1.72
CA GLU A 89 -12.98 15.07 0.27
C GLU A 89 -11.61 15.56 -0.18
N ASN A 90 -11.07 16.54 0.53
CA ASN A 90 -9.75 17.10 0.18
C ASN A 90 -8.65 16.06 0.32
N ASP A 91 -8.70 15.24 1.37
CA ASP A 91 -7.68 14.21 1.56
C ASP A 91 -7.76 13.14 0.48
N ALA A 92 -8.97 12.75 0.10
CA ALA A 92 -9.16 11.78 -0.96
C ALA A 92 -8.63 12.31 -2.30
N VAL A 93 -8.94 13.57 -2.60
CA VAL A 93 -8.47 14.21 -3.84
C VAL A 93 -6.94 14.24 -3.85
N THR A 94 -6.32 14.63 -2.73
CA THR A 94 -4.87 14.66 -2.64
C THR A 94 -4.27 13.28 -2.88
N GLY A 95 -4.85 12.25 -2.26
CA GLY A 95 -4.35 10.88 -2.42
C GLY A 95 -4.40 10.42 -3.87
N PHE A 96 -5.52 10.64 -4.53
CA PHE A 96 -5.65 10.24 -5.93
C PHE A 96 -4.76 11.06 -6.85
N THR A 97 -4.59 12.34 -6.53
CA THR A 97 -3.68 13.20 -7.31
C THR A 97 -2.25 12.68 -7.23
N LEU A 98 -1.86 12.07 -6.11
CA LEU A 98 -0.54 11.49 -5.94
C LEU A 98 -0.43 10.10 -6.55
N GLY A 99 -1.48 9.60 -7.19
CA GLY A 99 -1.43 8.32 -7.86
C GLY A 99 -1.77 7.14 -6.97
N ALA A 100 -2.54 7.35 -5.91
CA ALA A 100 -2.99 6.25 -5.06
C ALA A 100 -3.95 5.36 -5.82
N ASP A 101 -3.89 4.08 -5.54
CA ASP A 101 -4.79 3.10 -6.15
C ASP A 101 -6.08 2.94 -5.37
N ASP A 102 -6.06 3.27 -4.08
CA ASP A 102 -7.25 3.21 -3.26
C ASP A 102 -7.03 4.00 -1.97
N TYR A 103 -8.07 4.08 -1.17
CA TYR A 103 -8.10 4.96 0.00
C TYR A 103 -9.08 4.35 0.99
N ILE A 104 -8.62 4.08 2.20
CA ILE A 104 -9.44 3.44 3.23
C ILE A 104 -9.52 4.35 4.45
N SER A 105 -10.75 4.66 4.87
CA SER A 105 -10.98 5.50 6.03
C SER A 105 -11.01 4.68 7.31
N LYS A 106 -10.36 5.17 8.34
CA LYS A 106 -10.44 4.57 9.68
C LYS A 106 -11.68 5.10 10.38
N PRO A 107 -12.38 4.29 11.15
CA PRO A 107 -12.11 2.87 11.39
C PRO A 107 -12.56 2.01 10.22
N PHE A 108 -11.86 0.92 10.00
CA PHE A 108 -12.19 0.00 8.92
C PHE A 108 -12.26 -1.41 9.47
N SER A 109 -12.91 -2.30 8.70
CA SER A 109 -12.89 -3.71 9.04
C SER A 109 -11.71 -4.37 8.33
N LEU A 110 -11.23 -5.47 8.90
CA LEU A 110 -10.16 -6.23 8.26
C LEU A 110 -10.63 -6.80 6.92
N ARG A 111 -11.91 -7.13 6.83
CA ARG A 111 -12.47 -7.62 5.59
C ARG A 111 -12.39 -6.57 4.49
N GLU A 112 -12.67 -5.33 4.82
CA GLU A 112 -12.58 -4.24 3.85
C GLU A 112 -11.16 -4.11 3.33
N VAL A 113 -10.18 -4.16 4.23
CA VAL A 113 -8.78 -4.06 3.83
C VAL A 113 -8.43 -5.21 2.89
N GLN A 114 -8.80 -6.43 3.24
CA GLN A 114 -8.52 -7.60 2.41
C GLN A 114 -9.14 -7.48 1.02
N MET A 115 -10.38 -7.03 0.96
CA MET A 115 -11.08 -6.92 -0.31
C MET A 115 -10.43 -5.88 -1.21
N ARG A 116 -10.02 -4.75 -0.65
CA ARG A 116 -9.38 -3.69 -1.44
C ARG A 116 -8.01 -4.10 -1.91
N ILE A 117 -7.24 -4.78 -1.07
CA ILE A 117 -5.94 -5.30 -1.47
C ILE A 117 -6.09 -6.26 -2.64
N LYS A 118 -7.02 -7.19 -2.54
CA LYS A 118 -7.24 -8.15 -3.62
C LYS A 118 -7.62 -7.45 -4.92
N ALA A 119 -8.48 -6.44 -4.83
CA ALA A 119 -8.90 -5.71 -6.01
C ALA A 119 -7.74 -4.98 -6.68
N VAL A 120 -6.89 -4.34 -5.88
CA VAL A 120 -5.75 -3.59 -6.41
C VAL A 120 -4.74 -4.55 -7.02
N LEU A 121 -4.41 -5.63 -6.33
CA LEU A 121 -3.43 -6.58 -6.85
C LEU A 121 -3.93 -7.26 -8.12
N ARG A 122 -5.22 -7.55 -8.19
CA ARG A 122 -5.79 -8.16 -9.38
C ARG A 122 -5.66 -7.23 -10.59
N ARG A 123 -5.96 -5.95 -10.41
CA ARG A 123 -5.82 -4.97 -11.48
C ARG A 123 -4.40 -4.89 -12.00
N THR A 124 -3.47 -4.78 -11.06
CA THR A 124 -2.05 -4.64 -11.40
C THR A 124 -1.53 -5.89 -12.06
N ASN A 125 -1.87 -7.04 -11.53
CA ASN A 125 -1.43 -8.31 -12.08
C ASN A 125 -2.00 -8.54 -13.48
N ARG A 126 -3.26 -8.18 -13.70
CA ARG A 126 -3.89 -8.30 -15.01
C ARG A 126 -3.17 -7.44 -16.04
N ASN A 127 -2.82 -6.22 -15.67
CA ASN A 127 -2.09 -5.32 -16.55
C ASN A 127 -0.72 -5.91 -16.91
N SER A 128 -0.03 -6.46 -15.92
CA SER A 128 1.26 -7.10 -16.15
C SER A 128 1.14 -8.28 -17.10
N ASN A 129 0.12 -9.10 -16.91
CA ASN A 129 -0.11 -10.26 -17.76
C ASN A 129 -0.40 -9.82 -19.19
N THR A 130 -1.19 -8.78 -19.36
CA THR A 130 -1.51 -8.26 -20.67
C THR A 130 -0.25 -7.79 -21.38
N ASP A 131 0.60 -7.08 -20.66
CA ASP A 131 1.87 -6.62 -21.22
C ASP A 131 2.74 -7.78 -21.65
N LYS A 132 2.81 -8.82 -20.83
CA LYS A 132 3.59 -10.01 -21.17
C LYS A 132 3.05 -10.69 -22.41
N GLU A 133 1.75 -10.79 -22.51
CA GLU A 133 1.12 -11.40 -23.68
C GLU A 133 1.46 -10.63 -24.95
N LEU A 134 1.42 -9.31 -24.88
CA LEU A 134 1.75 -8.48 -26.01
C LEU A 134 3.20 -8.66 -26.42
N LYS A 135 4.10 -8.83 -25.46
CA LYS A 135 5.51 -9.01 -25.76
C LYS A 135 5.78 -10.37 -26.37
N CYS A 136 5.07 -11.37 -25.91
CA CYS A 136 5.27 -12.75 -26.37
C CYS A 136 4.53 -13.04 -27.66
N GLY A 137 3.48 -12.29 -27.86
CA GLY A 137 2.66 -12.49 -29.03
C GLY A 137 3.14 -11.72 -30.21
#